data_8edeb0105aaf6bf0aa62dd231218b974
#
_entry.id   8edeb0105aaf6bf0aa62dd231218b974
#
_cell.length_a   1.000
_cell.length_b   1.000
_cell.length_c   1.000
_cell.angle_alpha   90.00
_cell.angle_beta   90.00
_cell.angle_gamma   90.00
#
_symmetry.space_group_name_H-M   'P 1'
#
loop_
_entity.id
_entity.type
_entity.pdbx_description
1 polymer ?
#
loop_
_entity_poly.entity_id
_entity_poly.type
_entity_poly.pdbx_seq_one_letter_code
_entity_poly.pdbx_strand_id
1 'polypeptide(L)'
;MLVGMFADSHCSDREASCRTRRPSLSYGKIAAALDAFTAAGAQAVIMLGDLMDSCVDPADNVRELERTGALICSAGLPVYCLRGNHDCDILSAADFYAACGFAALPFSVAKDGRALIFLDGCFTAD
;
A
#
# COMPACT_ATOMS: atom_id res chain seq x y z
N MET A 1 -3.28 21.28 2.66
CA MET A 1 -3.37 19.93 2.05
C MET A 1 -3.94 18.95 3.06
N LEU A 2 -5.01 18.23 2.71
CA LEU A 2 -5.57 17.11 3.48
C LEU A 2 -5.16 15.81 2.80
N VAL A 3 -4.67 14.84 3.54
CA VAL A 3 -4.27 13.52 3.03
C VAL A 3 -4.93 12.41 3.83
N GLY A 4 -5.38 11.37 3.14
CA GLY A 4 -5.81 10.13 3.77
C GLY A 4 -4.58 9.23 4.00
N MET A 5 -4.48 8.60 5.16
CA MET A 5 -3.36 7.70 5.46
C MET A 5 -3.87 6.41 6.09
N PHE A 6 -3.27 5.30 5.72
CA PHE A 6 -3.44 4.01 6.39
C PHE A 6 -2.16 3.17 6.32
N ALA A 7 -2.07 2.15 7.17
CA ALA A 7 -0.95 1.21 7.26
C ALA A 7 -1.47 -0.19 7.57
N ASP A 8 -0.60 -1.18 7.51
CA ASP A 8 -0.82 -2.53 8.06
C ASP A 8 -2.09 -3.21 7.53
N SER A 9 -2.40 -3.02 6.26
CA SER A 9 -3.59 -3.62 5.64
C SER A 9 -3.48 -5.13 5.48
N HIS A 10 -2.27 -5.66 5.24
CA HIS A 10 -2.00 -7.09 5.12
C HIS A 10 -3.00 -7.82 4.22
N CYS A 11 -3.18 -7.32 3.00
CA CYS A 11 -4.12 -7.90 2.04
C CYS A 11 -3.66 -9.29 1.56
N SER A 12 -4.56 -10.23 1.53
CA SER A 12 -4.46 -11.49 0.77
C SER A 12 -5.82 -12.18 0.72
N ASP A 13 -5.98 -13.20 -0.11
CA ASP A 13 -7.21 -13.99 -0.17
C ASP A 13 -7.39 -14.94 1.03
N ARG A 14 -6.44 -15.01 1.94
CA ARG A 14 -6.52 -15.87 3.13
C ARG A 14 -7.57 -15.36 4.10
N GLU A 15 -8.44 -16.23 4.58
CA GLU A 15 -9.42 -15.88 5.62
C GLU A 15 -8.74 -15.51 6.94
N ALA A 16 -7.65 -16.20 7.29
CA ALA A 16 -6.84 -15.94 8.46
C ALA A 16 -5.37 -16.27 8.20
N SER A 17 -4.44 -15.39 8.56
CA SER A 17 -3.00 -15.64 8.50
C SER A 17 -2.37 -15.88 9.86
N CYS A 18 -3.00 -15.36 10.91
CA CYS A 18 -2.65 -15.63 12.30
C CYS A 18 -3.91 -15.54 13.17
N ARG A 19 -3.75 -15.70 14.48
CA ARG A 19 -4.89 -15.75 15.42
C ARG A 19 -5.87 -14.57 15.29
N THR A 20 -5.37 -13.37 15.01
CA THR A 20 -6.16 -12.14 15.00
C THR A 20 -6.30 -11.49 13.63
N ARG A 21 -5.43 -11.84 12.66
CA ARG A 21 -5.40 -11.20 11.34
C ARG A 21 -6.37 -11.89 10.39
N ARG A 22 -7.12 -11.09 9.66
CA ARG A 22 -8.11 -11.52 8.65
C ARG A 22 -7.85 -10.79 7.32
N PRO A 23 -6.86 -11.24 6.53
CA PRO A 23 -6.37 -10.52 5.35
C PRO A 23 -7.44 -10.28 4.28
N SER A 24 -8.34 -11.24 4.06
CA SER A 24 -9.41 -11.11 3.06
C SER A 24 -10.39 -9.96 3.36
N LEU A 25 -10.54 -9.56 4.62
CA LEU A 25 -11.39 -8.44 5.01
C LEU A 25 -10.73 -7.07 4.73
N SER A 26 -9.44 -7.04 4.45
CA SER A 26 -8.69 -5.79 4.24
C SER A 26 -9.13 -5.06 2.98
N TYR A 27 -9.51 -5.77 1.93
CA TYR A 27 -10.03 -5.16 0.70
C TYR A 27 -11.25 -4.27 0.97
N GLY A 28 -12.23 -4.78 1.72
CA GLY A 28 -13.41 -3.99 2.10
C GLY A 28 -13.07 -2.81 3.02
N LYS A 29 -12.09 -2.96 3.90
CA LYS A 29 -11.64 -1.88 4.79
C LYS A 29 -10.92 -0.78 4.00
N ILE A 30 -10.06 -1.15 3.03
CA ILE A 30 -9.41 -0.18 2.14
C ILE A 30 -10.47 0.57 1.34
N ALA A 31 -11.43 -0.12 0.72
CA ALA A 31 -12.49 0.54 -0.04
C ALA A 31 -13.24 1.56 0.82
N ALA A 32 -13.68 1.17 2.03
CA ALA A 32 -14.38 2.07 2.95
C ALA A 32 -13.52 3.26 3.39
N ALA A 33 -12.21 3.06 3.59
CA ALA A 33 -11.28 4.14 3.92
C ALA A 33 -11.12 5.12 2.75
N LEU A 34 -11.00 4.63 1.52
CA LEU A 34 -10.91 5.45 0.31
C LEU A 34 -12.17 6.30 0.09
N ASP A 35 -13.35 5.71 0.30
CA ASP A 35 -14.63 6.43 0.25
C ASP A 35 -14.66 7.55 1.29
N ALA A 36 -14.24 7.26 2.53
CA ALA A 36 -14.18 8.24 3.60
C ALA A 36 -13.17 9.37 3.31
N PHE A 37 -12.00 9.06 2.75
CA PHE A 37 -11.00 10.05 2.35
C PHE A 37 -11.54 10.97 1.24
N THR A 38 -12.18 10.38 0.23
CA THR A 38 -12.79 11.13 -0.87
C THR A 38 -13.91 12.03 -0.36
N ALA A 39 -14.79 11.53 0.48
CA ALA A 39 -15.86 12.32 1.09
C ALA A 39 -15.34 13.47 1.98
N ALA A 40 -14.20 13.28 2.64
CA ALA A 40 -13.54 14.31 3.42
C ALA A 40 -12.79 15.35 2.57
N GLY A 41 -12.68 15.17 1.25
CA GLY A 41 -11.93 16.05 0.36
C GLY A 41 -10.41 15.87 0.45
N ALA A 42 -9.95 14.65 0.73
CA ALA A 42 -8.53 14.34 0.68
C ALA A 42 -7.97 14.57 -0.73
N GLN A 43 -6.75 15.06 -0.80
CA GLN A 43 -6.07 15.42 -2.04
C GLN A 43 -5.01 14.41 -2.45
N ALA A 44 -4.76 13.42 -1.60
CA ALA A 44 -3.87 12.30 -1.84
C ALA A 44 -4.13 11.18 -0.82
N VAL A 45 -3.63 9.99 -1.13
CA VAL A 45 -3.58 8.84 -0.22
C VAL A 45 -2.12 8.50 0.04
N ILE A 46 -1.76 8.26 1.31
CA ILE A 46 -0.44 7.78 1.71
C ILE A 46 -0.62 6.42 2.38
N MET A 47 0.02 5.42 1.82
CA MET A 47 0.09 4.07 2.38
C MET A 47 1.45 3.90 3.08
N LEU A 48 1.43 3.56 4.37
CA LEU A 48 2.61 3.61 5.24
C LEU A 48 3.31 2.25 5.45
N GLY A 49 3.03 1.28 4.57
CA GLY A 49 3.69 -0.03 4.60
C GLY A 49 2.78 -1.16 5.08
N ASP A 50 3.30 -2.38 4.97
CA ASP A 50 2.62 -3.64 5.25
C ASP A 50 1.30 -3.77 4.48
N LEU A 51 1.39 -3.53 3.16
CA LEU A 51 0.26 -3.59 2.25
C LEU A 51 -0.22 -5.03 2.08
N MET A 52 0.71 -5.96 2.02
CA MET A 52 0.47 -7.37 1.72
C MET A 52 0.68 -8.26 2.94
N ASP A 53 -0.10 -9.34 2.99
CA ASP A 53 0.23 -10.54 3.75
C ASP A 53 0.68 -11.63 2.78
N SER A 54 1.76 -12.38 3.11
CA SER A 54 2.30 -13.36 2.17
C SER A 54 1.27 -14.43 1.81
N CYS A 55 1.15 -14.74 0.53
CA CYS A 55 0.33 -15.83 0.03
C CYS A 55 1.00 -17.18 0.28
N VAL A 56 0.22 -18.26 0.25
CA VAL A 56 0.75 -19.63 0.36
C VAL A 56 1.61 -19.95 -0.84
N ASP A 57 1.15 -19.58 -2.05
CA ASP A 57 1.93 -19.67 -3.28
C ASP A 57 2.59 -18.32 -3.55
N PRO A 58 3.94 -18.25 -3.67
CA PRO A 58 4.63 -17.00 -3.99
C PRO A 58 4.17 -16.34 -5.30
N ALA A 59 3.72 -17.13 -6.29
CA ALA A 59 3.20 -16.60 -7.54
C ALA A 59 1.92 -15.76 -7.33
N ASP A 60 1.18 -16.00 -6.28
CA ASP A 60 -0.03 -15.26 -5.94
C ASP A 60 0.28 -13.88 -5.37
N ASN A 61 1.46 -13.65 -4.82
CA ASN A 61 1.83 -12.36 -4.22
C ASN A 61 1.74 -11.21 -5.23
N VAL A 62 2.24 -11.41 -6.44
CA VAL A 62 2.19 -10.39 -7.50
C VAL A 62 0.73 -10.07 -7.85
N ARG A 63 -0.08 -11.11 -8.09
CA ARG A 63 -1.50 -10.95 -8.44
C ARG A 63 -2.30 -10.20 -7.35
N GLU A 64 -2.08 -10.56 -6.09
CA GLU A 64 -2.76 -9.89 -4.97
C GLU A 64 -2.28 -8.45 -4.79
N LEU A 65 -1.00 -8.17 -5.07
CA LEU A 65 -0.45 -6.83 -5.04
C LEU A 65 -1.01 -5.96 -6.18
N GLU A 66 -1.10 -6.49 -7.39
CA GLU A 66 -1.76 -5.83 -8.53
C GLU A 66 -3.21 -5.49 -8.21
N ARG A 67 -3.95 -6.44 -7.64
CA ARG A 67 -5.34 -6.25 -7.21
C ARG A 67 -5.47 -5.15 -6.15
N THR A 68 -4.59 -5.16 -5.15
CA THR A 68 -4.60 -4.17 -4.07
C THR A 68 -4.21 -2.78 -4.59
N GLY A 69 -3.21 -2.70 -5.45
CA GLY A 69 -2.81 -1.46 -6.12
C GLY A 69 -3.94 -0.87 -6.95
N ALA A 70 -4.60 -1.70 -7.76
CA ALA A 70 -5.77 -1.28 -8.56
C ALA A 70 -6.91 -0.76 -7.69
N LEU A 71 -7.21 -1.44 -6.57
CA LEU A 71 -8.21 -0.99 -5.62
C LEU A 71 -7.87 0.39 -5.04
N ILE A 72 -6.63 0.60 -4.62
CA ILE A 72 -6.22 1.90 -4.05
C ILE A 72 -6.28 3.00 -5.11
N CYS A 73 -5.85 2.72 -6.34
CA CYS A 73 -5.92 3.67 -7.45
C CYS A 73 -7.36 4.00 -7.87
N SER A 74 -8.34 3.15 -7.58
CA SER A 74 -9.74 3.38 -7.96
C SER A 74 -10.36 4.63 -7.34
N ALA A 75 -9.78 5.16 -6.25
CA ALA A 75 -10.21 6.43 -5.65
C ALA A 75 -9.93 7.66 -6.55
N GLY A 76 -9.12 7.52 -7.61
CA GLY A 76 -8.76 8.61 -8.51
C GLY A 76 -7.91 9.72 -7.87
N LEU A 77 -7.33 9.45 -6.69
CA LEU A 77 -6.44 10.35 -5.98
C LEU A 77 -4.97 9.98 -6.25
N PRO A 78 -4.04 10.94 -6.21
CA PRO A 78 -2.62 10.63 -6.15
C PRO A 78 -2.31 9.68 -4.99
N VAL A 79 -1.55 8.62 -5.26
CA VAL A 79 -1.17 7.61 -4.26
C VAL A 79 0.33 7.64 -4.04
N TYR A 80 0.74 7.64 -2.78
CA TYR A 80 2.14 7.54 -2.37
C TYR A 80 2.26 6.33 -1.43
N CYS A 81 3.14 5.39 -1.77
CA CYS A 81 3.25 4.14 -1.06
C CYS A 81 4.66 3.93 -0.53
N LEU A 82 4.77 3.63 0.76
CA LEU A 82 5.97 3.09 1.39
C LEU A 82 5.83 1.58 1.51
N ARG A 83 6.96 0.89 1.59
CA ARG A 83 6.99 -0.54 1.93
C ARG A 83 7.16 -0.71 3.44
N GLY A 84 6.49 -1.70 4.00
CA GLY A 84 6.75 -2.20 5.33
C GLY A 84 7.65 -3.45 5.31
N ASN A 85 7.94 -4.01 6.47
CA ASN A 85 8.79 -5.20 6.55
C ASN A 85 8.17 -6.43 5.88
N HIS A 86 6.86 -6.62 5.98
CA HIS A 86 6.18 -7.72 5.28
C HIS A 86 6.26 -7.60 3.76
N ASP A 87 6.14 -6.39 3.23
CA ASP A 87 6.28 -6.15 1.78
C ASP A 87 7.71 -6.46 1.30
N CYS A 88 8.72 -6.14 2.13
CA CYS A 88 10.14 -6.40 1.83
C CYS A 88 10.50 -7.88 1.87
N ASP A 89 9.83 -8.66 2.74
CA ASP A 89 10.04 -10.10 2.86
C ASP A 89 9.48 -10.87 1.66
N ILE A 90 8.55 -10.27 0.91
CA ILE A 90 7.82 -10.92 -0.18
C ILE A 90 8.48 -10.65 -1.53
N LEU A 91 8.82 -9.41 -1.83
CA LEU A 91 9.28 -8.97 -3.14
C LEU A 91 10.41 -7.95 -3.04
N SER A 92 11.26 -7.92 -4.07
CA SER A 92 12.20 -6.82 -4.26
C SER A 92 11.47 -5.47 -4.37
N ALA A 93 12.16 -4.36 -4.12
CA ALA A 93 11.56 -3.04 -4.28
C ALA A 93 11.04 -2.81 -5.71
N ALA A 94 11.83 -3.21 -6.70
CA ALA A 94 11.46 -3.04 -8.10
C ALA A 94 10.18 -3.80 -8.47
N ASP A 95 10.08 -5.07 -8.05
CA ASP A 95 8.93 -5.91 -8.34
C ASP A 95 7.69 -5.43 -7.59
N PHE A 96 7.84 -5.00 -6.33
CA PHE A 96 6.75 -4.45 -5.54
C PHE A 96 6.12 -3.23 -6.20
N TYR A 97 6.93 -2.20 -6.54
CA TYR A 97 6.41 -0.99 -7.15
C TYR A 97 5.88 -1.21 -8.57
N ALA A 98 6.49 -2.12 -9.33
CA ALA A 98 5.99 -2.49 -10.65
C ALA A 98 4.60 -3.16 -10.55
N ALA A 99 4.41 -4.09 -9.62
CA ALA A 99 3.15 -4.80 -9.44
C ALA A 99 2.03 -3.89 -8.93
N CYS A 100 2.26 -3.05 -7.91
CA CYS A 100 1.22 -2.17 -7.40
C CYS A 100 0.96 -0.91 -8.25
N GLY A 101 1.84 -0.61 -9.21
CA GLY A 101 1.70 0.57 -10.09
C GLY A 101 2.01 1.90 -9.41
N PHE A 102 2.74 1.91 -8.29
CA PHE A 102 3.11 3.12 -7.57
C PHE A 102 4.53 3.58 -7.92
N ALA A 103 4.83 4.85 -7.64
CA ALA A 103 6.18 5.39 -7.82
C ALA A 103 7.17 4.75 -6.83
N ALA A 104 8.32 4.31 -7.36
CA ALA A 104 9.40 3.77 -6.53
C ALA A 104 10.08 4.85 -5.69
N LEU A 105 10.50 4.51 -4.49
CA LEU A 105 11.23 5.37 -3.57
C LEU A 105 12.73 5.46 -3.92
N PRO A 106 13.44 6.53 -3.55
CA PRO A 106 12.95 7.72 -2.87
C PRO A 106 12.41 8.77 -3.83
N PHE A 107 11.45 9.58 -3.39
CA PHE A 107 11.00 10.74 -4.15
C PHE A 107 10.45 11.84 -3.21
N SER A 108 10.18 13.03 -3.77
CA SER A 108 9.51 14.10 -3.04
C SER A 108 8.41 14.74 -3.86
N VAL A 109 7.42 15.27 -3.17
CA VAL A 109 6.28 15.99 -3.76
C VAL A 109 6.16 17.35 -3.08
N ALA A 110 6.17 18.41 -3.88
CA ALA A 110 5.91 19.76 -3.38
C ALA A 110 4.46 20.15 -3.67
N LYS A 111 3.72 20.58 -2.64
CA LYS A 111 2.35 21.04 -2.78
C LYS A 111 2.01 22.04 -1.67
N ASP A 112 1.36 23.14 -2.04
CA ASP A 112 0.90 24.19 -1.11
C ASP A 112 2.02 24.74 -0.22
N GLY A 113 3.21 24.96 -0.80
CA GLY A 113 4.39 25.48 -0.08
C GLY A 113 5.01 24.49 0.92
N ARG A 114 4.63 23.22 0.86
CA ARG A 114 5.19 22.11 1.68
C ARG A 114 5.83 21.07 0.80
N ALA A 115 6.85 20.41 1.32
CA ALA A 115 7.45 19.23 0.70
C ALA A 115 7.14 17.98 1.54
N LEU A 116 6.65 16.95 0.87
CA LEU A 116 6.57 15.59 1.40
C LEU A 116 7.75 14.81 0.84
N ILE A 117 8.56 14.25 1.69
CA ILE A 117 9.73 13.43 1.32
C ILE A 117 9.42 11.99 1.72
N PHE A 118 9.50 11.11 0.74
CA PHE A 118 9.23 9.68 0.92
C PHE A 118 10.56 8.93 0.81
N LEU A 119 10.92 8.22 1.87
CA LEU A 119 12.17 7.46 1.98
C LEU A 119 11.84 5.99 2.19
N ASP A 120 12.63 5.11 1.61
CA ASP A 120 12.57 3.68 1.88
C ASP A 120 13.33 3.39 3.19
N GLY A 121 12.59 2.95 4.20
CA GLY A 121 13.14 2.53 5.49
C GLY A 121 13.46 1.02 5.56
N CYS A 122 13.13 0.28 4.51
CA CYS A 122 13.37 -1.15 4.42
C CYS A 122 14.72 -1.39 3.74
N PHE A 123 15.78 -1.44 4.53
CA PHE A 123 17.08 -1.91 4.05
C PHE A 123 17.13 -3.43 4.17
N THR A 124 17.16 -4.12 3.04
CA THR A 124 17.81 -5.42 2.99
C THR A 124 19.31 -5.13 2.84
N ALA A 125 20.11 -5.56 3.81
CA ALA A 125 21.56 -5.59 3.59
C ALA A 125 21.81 -6.55 2.43
N ASP A 126 22.36 -6.02 1.33
CA ASP A 126 22.90 -6.82 0.22
C ASP A 126 24.06 -7.68 0.69
#